data_a767b3ac7f3f4c07505004c89f7a10d0
#
_entry.id   a767b3ac7f3f4c07505004c89f7a10d0
#
_cell.length_a   1.000
_cell.length_b   1.000
_cell.length_c   1.000
_cell.angle_alpha   90.00
_cell.angle_beta   90.00
_cell.angle_gamma   90.00
#
_symmetry.space_group_name_H-M   'P 1'
#
loop_
_entity.id
_entity.type
_entity.pdbx_description
1 polymer ?
#
loop_
_entity_poly.entity_id
_entity_poly.type
_entity_poly.pdbx_seq_one_letter_code
_entity_poly.pdbx_strand_id
1 'polypeptide(L)'
;MSHFLDFKIRIPHLAIFALFLLTGLLPGCGETALVPVIKPDNALLKNPELIALEPSENATKVKRNAKIVLSFNVPLDSLTLTVNAEDTQCSGTIQITSNNFLNCVRMNPLELKDNNKKIILTPKGIYATQKFHQIRLTAEIKNLNGVSLKKEITTNPGFKTTWSQQIGTPGDDSGMAVSVDPKGNIYLAGLTSANESGDKKDLFLAKYAPSGFLNWIQQAGFERSVTAAVLHQKKAGLINLRAYSQEKESSAVILAVYAVDGKKIFSKTIKLNGTAPGNGLTMDKDGHIYIPAATPFNVMKISKTGKIILGTELSPGLRIRALAADTENALYITGSIKQSLDRKKIKGGSDIFLLKISQHGLKRWSRTFGTALNESGTALAIHSDQAVAVAGYIPQAESAAEGDAGAQDAFVVKYNSAGKQQWTYIFKGKNSEQSTVVLWTPEGELLVGGYTESSLKEQHHAGKEDAFLAKFDSAGKLLWLRQFGTEENERPLGLALGREGQIFVTGFTEGQMDGAKFSGGRDIFLVQFDKDGVKQ
;
A
#
# COMPACT_ATOMS: atom_id res chain seq x y z
N MET A 1 -1.03 3.03 -58.30
CA MET A 1 -2.48 2.94 -58.13
C MET A 1 -2.73 3.35 -56.66
N SER A 2 -2.78 4.58 -56.38
CA SER A 2 -3.75 5.68 -56.40
C SER A 2 -5.12 5.30 -55.79
N HIS A 3 -5.37 5.72 -54.57
CA HIS A 3 -6.64 6.27 -54.13
C HIS A 3 -6.45 7.30 -53.02
N PHE A 4 -6.57 8.55 -53.44
CA PHE A 4 -6.83 9.72 -52.60
C PHE A 4 -8.29 9.69 -52.14
N LEU A 5 -8.55 9.99 -50.88
CA LEU A 5 -9.88 10.33 -50.40
C LEU A 5 -9.85 11.73 -49.81
N ASP A 6 -10.51 12.64 -50.51
CA ASP A 6 -10.79 14.04 -50.16
C ASP A 6 -11.62 14.13 -48.87
N PHE A 7 -11.18 14.95 -47.93
CA PHE A 7 -12.03 15.44 -46.85
C PHE A 7 -12.38 16.92 -47.10
N LYS A 8 -13.62 17.17 -47.53
CA LYS A 8 -14.21 18.51 -47.65
C LYS A 8 -14.53 19.10 -46.28
N ILE A 9 -13.86 20.17 -45.92
CA ILE A 9 -14.18 21.03 -44.78
C ILE A 9 -15.32 21.97 -45.21
N ARG A 10 -16.45 21.90 -44.50
CA ARG A 10 -17.54 22.90 -44.61
C ARG A 10 -17.34 23.99 -43.59
N ILE A 11 -17.13 25.22 -44.04
CA ILE A 11 -17.15 26.44 -43.27
C ILE A 11 -18.58 27.00 -43.29
N PRO A 12 -19.21 27.34 -42.16
CA PRO A 12 -20.47 28.08 -42.17
C PRO A 12 -20.25 29.58 -42.31
N HIS A 13 -21.06 30.21 -43.10
CA HIS A 13 -21.06 31.59 -43.57
C HIS A 13 -21.11 32.63 -42.45
N LEU A 14 -20.24 33.66 -42.62
CA LEU A 14 -20.28 34.93 -41.95
C LEU A 14 -21.40 35.79 -42.59
N ALA A 15 -22.38 36.25 -41.82
CA ALA A 15 -23.37 37.22 -42.29
C ALA A 15 -22.82 38.66 -42.12
N ILE A 16 -22.58 39.29 -43.24
CA ILE A 16 -22.23 40.71 -43.32
C ILE A 16 -23.54 41.52 -43.33
N PHE A 17 -23.75 42.37 -42.34
CA PHE A 17 -24.80 43.38 -42.34
C PHE A 17 -24.28 44.65 -43.03
N ALA A 18 -24.86 44.96 -44.20
CA ALA A 18 -24.62 46.18 -44.93
C ALA A 18 -25.45 47.32 -44.34
N LEU A 19 -24.79 48.48 -44.14
CA LEU A 19 -25.39 49.73 -43.70
C LEU A 19 -26.02 50.45 -44.90
N PHE A 20 -27.35 50.63 -44.88
CA PHE A 20 -28.05 51.52 -45.83
C PHE A 20 -28.41 52.85 -45.14
N LEU A 21 -27.84 53.92 -45.59
CA LEU A 21 -28.28 55.30 -45.31
C LEU A 21 -29.45 55.64 -46.27
N LEU A 22 -30.58 55.99 -45.71
CA LEU A 22 -31.64 56.65 -46.46
C LEU A 22 -32.13 57.87 -45.66
N THR A 23 -31.91 59.05 -46.23
CA THR A 23 -32.45 60.35 -45.83
C THR A 23 -33.91 60.48 -46.27
N GLY A 24 -34.79 60.92 -45.39
CA GLY A 24 -36.18 61.25 -45.72
C GLY A 24 -36.86 61.97 -44.54
N LEU A 25 -37.36 63.18 -44.85
CA LEU A 25 -37.94 64.18 -43.93
C LEU A 25 -39.32 63.80 -43.34
N LEU A 26 -39.46 64.04 -42.08
CA LEU A 26 -40.51 64.46 -41.13
C LEU A 26 -41.99 64.63 -41.62
N PRO A 27 -43.05 64.74 -40.74
CA PRO A 27 -43.10 64.81 -39.25
C PRO A 27 -44.25 64.01 -38.60
N GLY A 28 -44.23 63.84 -37.30
CA GLY A 28 -45.45 63.53 -36.54
C GLY A 28 -45.19 62.82 -35.16
N CYS A 29 -45.46 63.58 -34.16
CA CYS A 29 -45.74 63.28 -32.74
C CYS A 29 -45.74 61.85 -32.22
N GLY A 30 -45.02 61.66 -31.16
CA GLY A 30 -45.55 60.88 -30.02
C GLY A 30 -44.95 59.52 -29.77
N GLU A 31 -44.35 59.41 -28.64
CA GLU A 31 -43.90 58.28 -27.86
C GLU A 31 -42.41 57.99 -27.91
N THR A 32 -41.71 58.49 -26.94
CA THR A 32 -40.37 58.05 -26.57
C THR A 32 -40.44 56.62 -26.13
N ALA A 33 -40.07 55.69 -27.01
CA ALA A 33 -39.80 54.32 -26.61
C ALA A 33 -38.60 54.37 -25.65
N LEU A 34 -38.89 54.17 -24.38
CA LEU A 34 -37.89 53.94 -23.35
C LEU A 34 -37.10 52.69 -23.77
N VAL A 35 -35.87 52.85 -24.20
CA VAL A 35 -34.91 51.75 -24.32
C VAL A 35 -34.82 51.17 -22.92
N PRO A 36 -35.12 49.87 -22.74
CA PRO A 36 -34.98 49.29 -21.42
C PRO A 36 -33.53 49.43 -21.00
N VAL A 37 -33.28 50.23 -19.98
CA VAL A 37 -32.00 50.25 -19.27
C VAL A 37 -31.87 48.86 -18.67
N ILE A 38 -31.11 48.01 -19.33
CA ILE A 38 -30.71 46.74 -18.75
C ILE A 38 -29.93 47.11 -17.49
N LYS A 39 -30.58 47.01 -16.32
CA LYS A 39 -29.89 47.14 -15.04
C LYS A 39 -28.77 46.12 -15.07
N PRO A 40 -27.49 46.54 -14.92
CA PRO A 40 -26.41 45.58 -14.83
C PRO A 40 -26.74 44.60 -13.70
N ASP A 41 -26.63 43.31 -13.98
CA ASP A 41 -26.87 42.27 -12.98
C ASP A 41 -25.96 42.60 -11.78
N ASN A 42 -26.54 43.00 -10.66
CA ASN A 42 -25.83 43.42 -9.45
C ASN A 42 -24.86 42.29 -8.94
N ALA A 43 -25.08 41.05 -9.37
CA ALA A 43 -24.18 39.95 -9.10
C ALA A 43 -22.81 40.12 -9.77
N LEU A 44 -22.74 40.78 -10.93
CA LEU A 44 -21.52 40.91 -11.70
C LEU A 44 -20.64 42.11 -11.25
N LEU A 45 -21.17 43.01 -10.42
CA LEU A 45 -20.40 44.13 -9.82
C LEU A 45 -19.72 43.69 -8.50
N LYS A 46 -19.97 42.47 -8.01
CA LYS A 46 -19.36 41.98 -6.80
C LYS A 46 -17.94 41.49 -7.04
N ASN A 47 -17.06 41.73 -6.07
CA ASN A 47 -15.72 41.15 -6.10
C ASN A 47 -15.85 39.62 -6.08
N PRO A 48 -14.99 38.88 -6.79
CA PRO A 48 -14.84 37.43 -6.57
C PRO A 48 -14.51 37.12 -5.10
N GLU A 49 -15.17 36.15 -4.53
CA GLU A 49 -14.89 35.63 -3.20
C GLU A 49 -14.83 34.11 -3.26
N LEU A 50 -13.80 33.51 -2.65
CA LEU A 50 -13.69 32.07 -2.48
C LEU A 50 -14.70 31.63 -1.41
N ILE A 51 -15.71 30.85 -1.79
CA ILE A 51 -16.79 30.39 -0.90
C ILE A 51 -16.62 28.94 -0.43
N ALA A 52 -15.86 28.14 -1.19
CA ALA A 52 -15.52 26.78 -0.78
C ALA A 52 -14.17 26.34 -1.36
N LEU A 53 -13.47 25.51 -0.62
CA LEU A 53 -12.19 24.91 -0.96
C LEU A 53 -12.21 23.40 -0.59
N GLU A 54 -11.86 22.56 -1.54
CA GLU A 54 -11.66 21.11 -1.34
C GLU A 54 -10.28 20.70 -1.92
N PRO A 55 -9.39 20.06 -1.15
CA PRO A 55 -9.50 19.79 0.29
C PRO A 55 -9.55 21.08 1.12
N SER A 56 -10.33 21.06 2.22
CA SER A 56 -10.44 22.21 3.11
C SER A 56 -9.10 22.55 3.79
N GLU A 57 -8.99 23.77 4.31
CA GLU A 57 -7.87 24.11 5.20
C GLU A 57 -7.81 23.15 6.39
N ASN A 58 -6.60 22.82 6.81
CA ASN A 58 -6.28 21.84 7.84
C ASN A 58 -6.70 20.39 7.52
N ALA A 59 -7.21 20.10 6.31
CA ALA A 59 -7.47 18.73 5.90
C ALA A 59 -6.15 17.92 5.97
N THR A 60 -6.21 16.79 6.63
CA THR A 60 -5.11 15.81 6.70
C THR A 60 -5.48 14.56 5.93
N LYS A 61 -4.53 13.66 5.71
CA LYS A 61 -4.75 12.40 4.98
C LYS A 61 -5.24 12.58 3.53
N VAL A 62 -4.91 13.72 2.92
CA VAL A 62 -5.27 14.03 1.53
C VAL A 62 -4.41 13.18 0.59
N LYS A 63 -5.02 12.56 -0.42
CA LYS A 63 -4.27 11.79 -1.44
C LYS A 63 -3.30 12.69 -2.19
N ARG A 64 -2.10 12.19 -2.46
CA ARG A 64 -1.03 12.95 -3.14
C ARG A 64 -1.35 13.36 -4.58
N ASN A 65 -2.38 12.81 -5.18
CA ASN A 65 -2.90 13.18 -6.51
C ASN A 65 -4.30 13.82 -6.45
N ALA A 66 -4.75 14.23 -5.27
CA ALA A 66 -6.07 14.82 -5.09
C ALA A 66 -6.24 16.05 -5.99
N LYS A 67 -7.43 16.18 -6.58
CA LYS A 67 -7.82 17.42 -7.24
C LYS A 67 -8.14 18.47 -6.19
N ILE A 68 -7.82 19.72 -6.48
CA ILE A 68 -8.25 20.88 -5.69
C ILE A 68 -9.43 21.51 -6.40
N VAL A 69 -10.48 21.79 -5.65
CA VAL A 69 -11.69 22.46 -6.16
C VAL A 69 -11.85 23.78 -5.44
N LEU A 70 -11.87 24.86 -6.21
CA LEU A 70 -12.10 26.22 -5.75
C LEU A 70 -13.48 26.66 -6.23
N SER A 71 -14.37 27.10 -5.33
CA SER A 71 -15.70 27.59 -5.68
C SER A 71 -15.82 29.08 -5.33
N PHE A 72 -16.38 29.86 -6.25
CA PHE A 72 -16.52 31.31 -6.12
C PHE A 72 -17.99 31.75 -6.18
N ASN A 73 -18.28 32.89 -5.54
CA ASN A 73 -19.61 33.50 -5.51
C ASN A 73 -20.08 34.03 -6.89
N VAL A 74 -19.13 34.41 -7.77
CA VAL A 74 -19.39 34.98 -9.09
C VAL A 74 -18.59 34.26 -10.19
N PRO A 75 -19.05 34.29 -11.46
CA PRO A 75 -18.29 33.77 -12.59
C PRO A 75 -16.95 34.51 -12.78
N LEU A 76 -15.88 33.75 -13.03
CA LEU A 76 -14.55 34.28 -13.23
C LEU A 76 -14.22 34.44 -14.72
N ASP A 77 -13.38 35.39 -15.04
CA ASP A 77 -12.78 35.55 -16.35
C ASP A 77 -11.64 34.52 -16.52
N SER A 78 -11.85 33.56 -17.41
CA SER A 78 -10.89 32.49 -17.69
C SER A 78 -9.51 32.98 -18.15
N LEU A 79 -9.42 34.17 -18.76
CA LEU A 79 -8.16 34.75 -19.21
C LEU A 79 -7.26 35.20 -18.04
N THR A 80 -7.85 35.42 -16.87
CA THR A 80 -7.12 35.81 -15.65
C THR A 80 -6.71 34.61 -14.80
N LEU A 81 -7.08 33.37 -15.19
CA LEU A 81 -6.83 32.17 -14.43
C LEU A 81 -5.63 31.40 -15.01
N THR A 82 -4.52 31.42 -14.32
CA THR A 82 -3.30 30.72 -14.71
C THR A 82 -2.71 29.91 -13.57
N VAL A 83 -2.05 28.81 -13.89
CA VAL A 83 -1.42 27.89 -12.94
C VAL A 83 0.04 27.65 -13.30
N ASN A 84 0.83 27.18 -12.37
CA ASN A 84 2.22 26.80 -12.63
C ASN A 84 2.28 25.64 -13.64
N ALA A 85 2.98 25.84 -14.74
CA ALA A 85 3.20 24.83 -15.77
C ALA A 85 4.41 23.92 -15.49
N GLU A 86 5.33 24.35 -14.63
CA GLU A 86 6.58 23.66 -14.28
C GLU A 86 6.80 23.65 -12.76
N ASP A 87 7.58 22.68 -12.25
CA ASP A 87 7.96 22.58 -10.82
C ASP A 87 9.13 23.52 -10.50
N THR A 88 8.93 24.81 -10.74
CA THR A 88 9.94 25.85 -10.60
C THR A 88 9.43 26.98 -9.73
N GLN A 89 10.05 28.16 -9.86
CA GLN A 89 9.57 29.38 -9.20
C GLN A 89 8.08 29.58 -9.44
N CYS A 90 7.36 29.99 -8.39
CA CYS A 90 5.92 30.19 -8.45
C CYS A 90 5.53 31.24 -9.48
N SER A 91 4.61 30.90 -10.36
CA SER A 91 4.04 31.77 -11.40
C SER A 91 2.53 31.55 -11.51
N GLY A 92 1.85 32.44 -12.23
CA GLY A 92 0.40 32.38 -12.42
C GLY A 92 -0.40 32.94 -11.25
N THR A 93 -1.70 33.04 -11.46
CA THR A 93 -2.64 33.63 -10.50
C THR A 93 -3.12 32.64 -9.44
N ILE A 94 -2.96 31.34 -9.68
CA ILE A 94 -3.27 30.27 -8.74
C ILE A 94 -1.98 29.47 -8.50
N GLN A 95 -1.48 29.49 -7.28
CA GLN A 95 -0.20 28.91 -6.90
C GLN A 95 -0.39 27.91 -5.77
N ILE A 96 0.28 26.75 -5.86
CA ILE A 96 0.23 25.69 -4.84
C ILE A 96 1.65 25.32 -4.48
N THR A 97 1.97 25.32 -3.19
CA THR A 97 3.33 25.10 -2.69
C THR A 97 3.35 24.30 -1.39
N SER A 98 4.49 23.68 -1.09
CA SER A 98 4.79 23.08 0.22
C SER A 98 6.03 23.69 0.90
N ASN A 99 6.54 24.81 0.40
CA ASN A 99 7.77 25.43 0.86
C ASN A 99 7.72 26.97 0.86
N ASN A 100 6.60 27.54 1.31
CA ASN A 100 6.37 28.98 1.44
C ASN A 100 6.58 29.75 0.13
N PHE A 101 6.08 29.21 -0.97
CA PHE A 101 6.11 29.82 -2.32
C PHE A 101 7.51 30.06 -2.90
N LEU A 102 8.52 29.32 -2.42
CA LEU A 102 9.83 29.27 -3.10
C LEU A 102 9.72 28.56 -4.44
N ASN A 103 8.99 27.42 -4.46
CA ASN A 103 8.65 26.69 -5.67
C ASN A 103 7.18 26.27 -5.62
N CYS A 104 6.54 26.19 -6.76
CA CYS A 104 5.14 25.77 -6.88
C CYS A 104 5.00 24.44 -7.61
N VAL A 105 3.97 23.70 -7.22
CA VAL A 105 3.60 22.41 -7.82
C VAL A 105 3.14 22.65 -9.25
N ARG A 106 3.64 21.84 -10.16
CA ARG A 106 3.21 21.84 -11.57
C ARG A 106 1.80 21.26 -11.70
N MET A 107 0.94 22.02 -12.37
CA MET A 107 -0.47 21.66 -12.57
C MET A 107 -0.76 21.34 -14.04
N ASN A 108 -1.74 20.51 -14.29
CA ASN A 108 -2.37 20.40 -15.59
C ASN A 108 -3.18 21.67 -15.90
N PRO A 109 -3.55 21.93 -17.16
CA PRO A 109 -4.51 22.98 -17.48
C PRO A 109 -5.75 22.86 -16.58
N LEU A 110 -6.24 23.98 -16.06
CA LEU A 110 -7.39 24.00 -15.17
C LEU A 110 -8.69 23.66 -15.92
N GLU A 111 -9.62 23.01 -15.22
CA GLU A 111 -10.97 22.74 -15.70
C GLU A 111 -11.94 23.75 -15.06
N LEU A 112 -12.81 24.38 -15.88
CA LEU A 112 -13.85 25.30 -15.41
C LEU A 112 -15.22 24.61 -15.45
N LYS A 113 -16.01 24.80 -14.39
CA LYS A 113 -17.36 24.27 -14.22
C LYS A 113 -18.29 25.35 -13.68
N ASP A 114 -19.59 25.08 -13.68
CA ASP A 114 -20.64 25.90 -13.08
C ASP A 114 -20.55 27.37 -13.55
N ASN A 115 -20.53 27.57 -14.88
CA ASN A 115 -20.39 28.88 -15.50
C ASN A 115 -19.17 29.65 -14.94
N ASN A 116 -18.00 29.00 -14.90
CA ASN A 116 -16.73 29.53 -14.41
C ASN A 116 -16.74 29.93 -12.90
N LYS A 117 -17.71 29.47 -12.13
CA LYS A 117 -17.69 29.64 -10.66
C LYS A 117 -16.86 28.58 -9.95
N LYS A 118 -16.57 27.46 -10.62
CA LYS A 118 -15.83 26.34 -10.04
C LYS A 118 -14.58 26.04 -10.86
N ILE A 119 -13.43 26.08 -10.22
CA ILE A 119 -12.13 25.76 -10.81
C ILE A 119 -11.68 24.41 -10.25
N ILE A 120 -11.32 23.47 -11.14
CA ILE A 120 -10.75 22.19 -10.76
C ILE A 120 -9.28 22.17 -11.18
N LEU A 121 -8.39 21.97 -10.21
CA LEU A 121 -6.96 21.91 -10.37
C LEU A 121 -6.50 20.46 -10.20
N THR A 122 -5.73 19.96 -11.14
CA THR A 122 -5.17 18.60 -11.11
C THR A 122 -3.65 18.70 -11.16
N PRO A 123 -2.89 18.17 -10.18
CA PRO A 123 -1.43 18.19 -10.25
C PRO A 123 -0.95 17.37 -11.46
N LYS A 124 0.07 17.84 -12.15
CA LYS A 124 0.71 17.10 -13.26
C LYS A 124 1.58 15.94 -12.78
N GLY A 125 1.85 15.90 -11.49
CA GLY A 125 2.53 14.83 -10.78
C GLY A 125 1.78 14.51 -9.49
N ILE A 126 2.50 14.58 -8.39
CA ILE A 126 1.96 14.32 -7.06
C ILE A 126 2.48 15.37 -6.07
N TYR A 127 1.70 15.66 -5.07
CA TYR A 127 2.13 16.53 -3.95
C TYR A 127 3.22 15.86 -3.11
N ALA A 128 4.08 16.66 -2.48
CA ALA A 128 5.06 16.16 -1.52
C ALA A 128 4.34 15.52 -0.32
N THR A 129 4.87 14.38 0.19
CA THR A 129 4.27 13.67 1.31
C THR A 129 4.52 14.38 2.63
N GLN A 130 3.58 14.22 3.59
CA GLN A 130 3.67 14.73 4.96
C GLN A 130 3.92 16.25 5.10
N LYS A 131 3.77 17.01 4.02
CA LYS A 131 3.86 18.47 4.02
C LYS A 131 2.50 19.10 3.86
N PHE A 132 2.30 20.22 4.51
CA PHE A 132 1.17 21.09 4.21
C PHE A 132 1.38 21.77 2.86
N HIS A 133 0.32 21.78 2.05
CA HIS A 133 0.29 22.45 0.76
C HIS A 133 -0.59 23.67 0.88
N GLN A 134 0.03 24.84 0.79
CA GLN A 134 -0.64 26.13 0.79
C GLN A 134 -1.11 26.48 -0.63
N ILE A 135 -2.23 27.17 -0.72
CA ILE A 135 -2.80 27.68 -1.98
C ILE A 135 -2.81 29.20 -1.88
N ARG A 136 -2.29 29.87 -2.91
CA ARG A 136 -2.34 31.33 -3.07
C ARG A 136 -3.16 31.68 -4.30
N LEU A 137 -4.09 32.60 -4.13
CA LEU A 137 -4.88 33.22 -5.19
C LEU A 137 -4.49 34.69 -5.24
N THR A 138 -3.90 35.15 -6.33
CA THR A 138 -3.47 36.55 -6.44
C THR A 138 -4.64 37.49 -6.73
N ALA A 139 -4.49 38.77 -6.41
CA ALA A 139 -5.51 39.79 -6.68
C ALA A 139 -5.75 40.03 -8.18
N GLU A 140 -4.97 39.42 -9.07
CA GLU A 140 -5.13 39.52 -10.52
C GLU A 140 -6.31 38.70 -11.06
N ILE A 141 -6.86 37.77 -10.27
CA ILE A 141 -8.07 37.01 -10.62
C ILE A 141 -9.26 37.99 -10.70
N LYS A 142 -9.96 38.01 -11.83
CA LYS A 142 -11.09 38.88 -12.09
C LYS A 142 -12.38 38.13 -12.39
N ASN A 143 -13.52 38.77 -12.16
CA ASN A 143 -14.80 38.32 -12.70
C ASN A 143 -14.95 38.75 -14.18
N LEU A 144 -16.03 38.33 -14.83
CA LEU A 144 -16.32 38.66 -16.24
C LEU A 144 -16.45 40.18 -16.54
N ASN A 145 -16.64 41.00 -15.52
CA ASN A 145 -16.71 42.49 -15.66
C ASN A 145 -15.39 43.18 -15.29
N GLY A 146 -14.30 42.42 -15.13
CA GLY A 146 -12.99 42.95 -14.83
C GLY A 146 -12.76 43.35 -13.38
N VAL A 147 -13.72 43.04 -12.47
CA VAL A 147 -13.58 43.32 -11.03
C VAL A 147 -12.65 42.25 -10.42
N SER A 148 -11.57 42.69 -9.80
CA SER A 148 -10.55 41.85 -9.20
C SER A 148 -10.98 41.25 -7.84
N LEU A 149 -10.30 40.20 -7.39
CA LEU A 149 -10.29 39.78 -5.97
C LEU A 149 -9.95 41.00 -5.10
N LYS A 150 -10.67 41.18 -4.00
CA LYS A 150 -10.47 42.33 -3.09
C LYS A 150 -9.07 42.35 -2.48
N LYS A 151 -8.47 41.16 -2.27
CA LYS A 151 -7.10 40.95 -1.77
C LYS A 151 -6.63 39.54 -2.13
N GLU A 152 -5.33 39.35 -2.11
CA GLU A 152 -4.73 38.00 -2.18
C GLU A 152 -5.29 37.09 -1.08
N ILE A 153 -5.57 35.84 -1.43
CA ILE A 153 -6.00 34.78 -0.50
C ILE A 153 -4.87 33.77 -0.42
N THR A 154 -4.39 33.51 0.79
CA THR A 154 -3.42 32.43 1.05
C THR A 154 -3.93 31.54 2.18
N THR A 155 -4.05 30.24 1.92
CA THR A 155 -4.42 29.26 2.94
C THR A 155 -3.28 29.06 3.94
N ASN A 156 -3.61 28.90 5.22
CA ASN A 156 -2.61 28.67 6.26
C ASN A 156 -3.17 27.75 7.36
N PRO A 157 -2.67 26.51 7.52
CA PRO A 157 -1.51 25.94 6.83
C PRO A 157 -1.82 25.27 5.46
N GLY A 158 -3.06 25.24 4.98
CA GLY A 158 -3.47 24.51 3.79
C GLY A 158 -3.84 23.04 4.12
N PHE A 159 -3.59 22.10 3.18
CA PHE A 159 -3.91 20.68 3.36
C PHE A 159 -2.65 19.82 3.45
N LYS A 160 -2.72 18.71 4.21
CA LYS A 160 -1.61 17.76 4.40
C LYS A 160 -1.86 16.44 3.68
N THR A 161 -0.89 15.98 2.90
CA THR A 161 -1.00 14.74 2.12
C THR A 161 -0.48 13.51 2.87
N THR A 162 -0.94 12.32 2.44
CA THR A 162 -0.45 11.02 2.91
C THR A 162 0.04 10.15 1.76
N TRP A 163 0.99 9.27 2.03
CA TRP A 163 1.48 8.30 1.05
C TRP A 163 0.64 7.01 1.00
N SER A 164 -0.13 6.72 2.02
CA SER A 164 -0.90 5.47 2.17
C SER A 164 -1.78 5.17 0.97
N GLN A 165 -1.83 3.90 0.58
CA GLN A 165 -2.71 3.38 -0.48
C GLN A 165 -3.65 2.34 0.11
N GLN A 166 -4.91 2.36 -0.33
CA GLN A 166 -5.90 1.32 -0.07
C GLN A 166 -6.50 0.90 -1.41
N ILE A 167 -6.57 -0.41 -1.64
CA ILE A 167 -7.04 -0.99 -2.89
C ILE A 167 -7.93 -2.15 -2.52
N GLY A 168 -9.11 -2.20 -3.10
CA GLY A 168 -10.04 -3.29 -2.85
C GLY A 168 -11.08 -3.45 -3.96
N THR A 169 -11.76 -4.57 -3.86
CA THR A 169 -12.97 -4.94 -4.59
C THR A 169 -14.12 -5.04 -3.57
N PRO A 170 -15.36 -5.32 -3.97
CA PRO A 170 -16.43 -5.59 -3.01
C PRO A 170 -16.22 -6.82 -2.11
N GLY A 171 -15.32 -7.72 -2.48
CA GLY A 171 -14.98 -8.92 -1.70
C GLY A 171 -13.73 -8.75 -0.83
N ASP A 172 -13.17 -9.88 -0.39
CA ASP A 172 -11.97 -9.91 0.45
C ASP A 172 -10.69 -9.78 -0.36
N ASP A 173 -9.90 -8.76 -0.09
CA ASP A 173 -8.61 -8.52 -0.68
C ASP A 173 -7.50 -8.52 0.38
N SER A 174 -6.30 -8.96 0.04
CA SER A 174 -5.17 -9.00 0.98
C SER A 174 -3.83 -8.83 0.28
N GLY A 175 -3.02 -7.87 0.72
CA GLY A 175 -1.64 -7.71 0.28
C GLY A 175 -0.73 -8.68 1.05
N MET A 176 -0.17 -9.68 0.38
CA MET A 176 0.61 -10.75 1.01
C MET A 176 2.12 -10.55 0.94
N ALA A 177 2.60 -9.89 -0.10
CA ALA A 177 4.02 -9.68 -0.30
C ALA A 177 4.28 -8.31 -0.93
N VAL A 178 5.32 -7.64 -0.48
CA VAL A 178 5.80 -6.38 -1.02
C VAL A 178 7.31 -6.48 -1.28
N SER A 179 7.79 -5.82 -2.32
CA SER A 179 9.20 -5.75 -2.67
C SER A 179 9.52 -4.41 -3.34
N VAL A 180 10.74 -3.91 -3.16
CA VAL A 180 11.18 -2.64 -3.74
C VAL A 180 12.37 -2.87 -4.66
N ASP A 181 12.34 -2.29 -5.88
CA ASP A 181 13.45 -2.41 -6.81
C ASP A 181 14.55 -1.36 -6.55
N PRO A 182 15.72 -1.49 -7.17
CA PRO A 182 16.80 -0.50 -7.03
C PRO A 182 16.45 0.91 -7.52
N LYS A 183 15.36 1.09 -8.27
CA LYS A 183 14.83 2.40 -8.69
C LYS A 183 13.80 2.95 -7.70
N GLY A 184 13.48 2.21 -6.63
CA GLY A 184 12.48 2.56 -5.64
C GLY A 184 11.04 2.24 -6.06
N ASN A 185 10.81 1.54 -7.19
CA ASN A 185 9.46 1.10 -7.52
C ASN A 185 9.04 -0.02 -6.57
N ILE A 186 7.79 0.04 -6.14
CA ILE A 186 7.20 -0.92 -5.20
C ILE A 186 6.35 -1.92 -5.97
N TYR A 187 6.55 -3.19 -5.72
CA TYR A 187 5.76 -4.28 -6.25
C TYR A 187 4.99 -4.94 -5.12
N LEU A 188 3.70 -5.09 -5.33
CA LEU A 188 2.75 -5.63 -4.35
C LEU A 188 2.04 -6.84 -4.96
N ALA A 189 2.04 -7.95 -4.26
CA ALA A 189 1.28 -9.14 -4.66
C ALA A 189 0.34 -9.58 -3.54
N GLY A 190 -0.79 -10.14 -3.92
CA GLY A 190 -1.77 -10.60 -2.96
C GLY A 190 -2.98 -11.25 -3.64
N LEU A 191 -4.04 -11.37 -2.88
CA LEU A 191 -5.32 -11.92 -3.31
C LEU A 191 -6.34 -10.83 -3.52
N THR A 192 -7.21 -11.02 -4.49
CA THR A 192 -8.40 -10.21 -4.72
C THR A 192 -9.61 -11.11 -4.96
N SER A 193 -10.76 -10.73 -4.44
CA SER A 193 -12.04 -11.39 -4.68
C SER A 193 -12.90 -10.51 -5.56
N ALA A 194 -13.23 -10.95 -6.76
CA ALA A 194 -14.01 -10.16 -7.71
C ALA A 194 -15.51 -10.00 -7.33
N ASN A 195 -16.00 -10.74 -6.34
CA ASN A 195 -17.41 -10.76 -5.94
C ASN A 195 -17.57 -10.83 -4.42
N GLU A 196 -18.70 -10.33 -3.90
CA GLU A 196 -19.07 -10.33 -2.48
C GLU A 196 -19.14 -11.72 -1.85
N SER A 197 -19.42 -12.77 -2.64
CA SER A 197 -19.48 -14.15 -2.15
C SER A 197 -18.10 -14.73 -1.80
N GLY A 198 -17.01 -14.10 -2.24
CA GLY A 198 -15.63 -14.52 -1.92
C GLY A 198 -15.19 -15.87 -2.51
N ASP A 199 -16.03 -16.49 -3.33
CA ASP A 199 -15.85 -17.87 -3.83
C ASP A 199 -14.69 -18.02 -4.83
N LYS A 200 -14.26 -16.95 -5.44
CA LYS A 200 -13.14 -16.95 -6.39
C LYS A 200 -12.13 -15.87 -6.03
N LYS A 201 -11.02 -16.30 -5.46
CA LYS A 201 -9.87 -15.42 -5.17
C LYS A 201 -8.85 -15.54 -6.30
N ASP A 202 -8.43 -14.42 -6.86
CA ASP A 202 -7.37 -14.37 -7.86
C ASP A 202 -6.11 -13.72 -7.29
N LEU A 203 -4.97 -14.20 -7.75
CA LEU A 203 -3.67 -13.62 -7.41
C LEU A 203 -3.44 -12.38 -8.29
N PHE A 204 -3.11 -11.25 -7.69
CA PHE A 204 -2.74 -10.04 -8.40
C PHE A 204 -1.27 -9.67 -8.18
N LEU A 205 -0.77 -8.86 -9.10
CA LEU A 205 0.52 -8.16 -9.00
C LEU A 205 0.31 -6.71 -9.41
N ALA A 206 0.77 -5.77 -8.58
CA ALA A 206 0.71 -4.35 -8.86
C ALA A 206 2.10 -3.71 -8.77
N LYS A 207 2.34 -2.67 -9.55
CA LYS A 207 3.54 -1.83 -9.49
C LYS A 207 3.16 -0.41 -9.16
N TYR A 208 3.87 0.16 -8.19
CA TYR A 208 3.81 1.56 -7.83
C TYR A 208 5.15 2.24 -8.10
N ALA A 209 5.10 3.49 -8.51
CA ALA A 209 6.27 4.36 -8.52
C ALA A 209 6.71 4.66 -7.06
N PRO A 210 7.95 5.14 -6.83
CA PRO A 210 8.42 5.56 -5.49
C PRO A 210 7.50 6.60 -4.84
N SER A 211 6.81 7.34 -5.65
CA SER A 211 5.84 8.37 -5.27
C SER A 211 4.51 7.82 -4.73
N GLY A 212 4.26 6.51 -4.81
CA GLY A 212 2.97 5.89 -4.49
C GLY A 212 1.96 5.91 -5.64
N PHE A 213 2.34 6.40 -6.84
CA PHE A 213 1.46 6.34 -8.01
C PHE A 213 1.38 4.92 -8.56
N LEU A 214 0.16 4.39 -8.73
CA LEU A 214 -0.08 3.08 -9.34
C LEU A 214 0.26 3.15 -10.84
N ASN A 215 1.30 2.42 -11.25
CA ASN A 215 1.69 2.32 -12.65
C ASN A 215 0.81 1.32 -13.42
N TRP A 216 0.66 0.14 -12.85
CA TRP A 216 -0.17 -0.92 -13.40
C TRP A 216 -0.55 -1.95 -12.32
N ILE A 217 -1.66 -2.66 -12.57
CA ILE A 217 -2.12 -3.83 -11.82
C ILE A 217 -2.47 -4.94 -12.81
N GLN A 218 -2.10 -6.16 -12.50
CA GLN A 218 -2.36 -7.35 -13.31
C GLN A 218 -2.97 -8.44 -12.43
N GLN A 219 -4.06 -9.03 -12.88
CA GLN A 219 -4.56 -10.29 -12.33
C GLN A 219 -3.77 -11.44 -12.94
N ALA A 220 -3.36 -12.37 -12.10
CA ALA A 220 -2.52 -13.48 -12.55
C ALA A 220 -3.31 -14.61 -13.22
N GLY A 221 -4.64 -14.62 -13.08
CA GLY A 221 -5.54 -15.60 -13.69
C GLY A 221 -5.44 -16.99 -13.05
N PHE A 222 -5.26 -17.04 -11.74
CA PHE A 222 -5.21 -18.29 -10.96
C PHE A 222 -6.41 -18.33 -10.02
N GLU A 223 -7.44 -19.08 -10.38
CA GLU A 223 -8.67 -19.26 -9.61
C GLU A 223 -8.47 -20.13 -8.34
N ARG A 224 -7.52 -19.76 -7.47
CA ARG A 224 -7.20 -20.53 -6.26
C ARG A 224 -6.84 -19.63 -5.09
N SER A 225 -7.30 -19.99 -3.90
CA SER A 225 -6.86 -19.35 -2.66
C SER A 225 -5.36 -19.57 -2.42
N VAL A 226 -4.62 -18.48 -2.30
CA VAL A 226 -3.18 -18.48 -2.00
C VAL A 226 -2.97 -18.27 -0.51
N THR A 227 -2.11 -19.05 0.12
CA THR A 227 -1.81 -18.97 1.56
C THR A 227 -0.46 -18.31 1.83
N ALA A 228 0.42 -18.22 0.83
CA ALA A 228 1.70 -17.55 0.91
C ALA A 228 2.14 -17.05 -0.46
N ALA A 229 2.80 -15.91 -0.51
CA ALA A 229 3.41 -15.37 -1.72
C ALA A 229 4.79 -14.78 -1.41
N VAL A 230 5.70 -14.84 -2.39
CA VAL A 230 7.03 -14.22 -2.34
C VAL A 230 7.26 -13.48 -3.65
N LEU A 231 7.70 -12.24 -3.53
CA LEU A 231 8.17 -11.42 -4.64
C LEU A 231 9.69 -11.34 -4.62
N HIS A 232 10.32 -11.65 -5.72
CA HIS A 232 11.76 -11.50 -5.88
C HIS A 232 12.11 -10.82 -7.18
N GLN A 233 12.95 -9.80 -7.10
CA GLN A 233 13.42 -9.06 -8.26
C GLN A 233 14.85 -9.47 -8.60
N LYS A 234 15.10 -9.77 -9.87
CA LYS A 234 16.46 -10.00 -10.41
C LYS A 234 16.96 -8.74 -11.09
N LYS A 235 18.30 -8.58 -11.12
CA LYS A 235 19.00 -7.46 -11.81
C LYS A 235 18.57 -7.25 -13.27
N ALA A 236 17.98 -8.24 -13.93
CA ALA A 236 17.55 -8.21 -15.33
C ALA A 236 16.16 -7.59 -15.58
N GLY A 237 15.57 -6.89 -14.59
CA GLY A 237 14.26 -6.26 -14.79
C GLY A 237 13.08 -7.24 -14.83
N LEU A 238 13.22 -8.40 -14.21
CA LEU A 238 12.20 -9.42 -14.11
C LEU A 238 11.67 -9.52 -12.70
N ILE A 239 10.34 -9.65 -12.58
CA ILE A 239 9.63 -9.85 -11.33
C ILE A 239 9.23 -11.31 -11.24
N ASN A 240 9.75 -12.01 -10.24
CA ASN A 240 9.38 -13.39 -9.97
C ASN A 240 8.33 -13.41 -8.87
N LEU A 241 7.11 -13.81 -9.23
CA LEU A 241 6.03 -14.08 -8.29
C LEU A 241 5.95 -15.58 -8.07
N ARG A 242 5.98 -15.99 -6.81
CA ARG A 242 5.81 -17.37 -6.37
C ARG A 242 4.69 -17.39 -5.34
N ALA A 243 3.75 -18.29 -5.51
CA ALA A 243 2.64 -18.43 -4.60
C ALA A 243 2.37 -19.90 -4.26
N TYR A 244 1.91 -20.15 -3.07
CA TYR A 244 1.50 -21.47 -2.58
C TYR A 244 0.01 -21.44 -2.30
N SER A 245 -0.72 -22.39 -2.87
CA SER A 245 -2.14 -22.58 -2.71
C SER A 245 -2.40 -23.90 -1.98
N GLN A 246 -3.30 -23.87 -1.01
CA GLN A 246 -3.75 -25.03 -0.27
C GLN A 246 -5.27 -25.10 -0.26
N GLU A 247 -5.83 -26.18 -0.77
CA GLU A 247 -7.24 -26.51 -0.75
C GLU A 247 -7.46 -27.80 0.09
N LYS A 248 -8.72 -28.18 0.33
CA LYS A 248 -9.05 -29.29 1.24
C LYS A 248 -8.33 -30.61 0.89
N GLU A 249 -8.13 -30.91 -0.39
CA GLU A 249 -7.56 -32.19 -0.85
C GLU A 249 -6.33 -32.01 -1.75
N SER A 250 -5.94 -30.80 -2.09
CA SER A 250 -4.81 -30.54 -2.99
C SER A 250 -4.05 -29.29 -2.63
N SER A 251 -2.77 -29.26 -2.98
CA SER A 251 -1.95 -28.06 -2.94
C SER A 251 -1.39 -27.76 -4.32
N ALA A 252 -0.99 -26.52 -4.55
CA ALA A 252 -0.32 -26.13 -5.77
C ALA A 252 0.73 -25.05 -5.53
N VAL A 253 1.78 -25.06 -6.35
CA VAL A 253 2.74 -23.95 -6.44
C VAL A 253 2.53 -23.22 -7.76
N ILE A 254 2.40 -21.94 -7.68
CA ILE A 254 2.26 -21.04 -8.81
C ILE A 254 3.60 -20.36 -9.04
N LEU A 255 4.12 -20.50 -10.24
CA LEU A 255 5.32 -19.81 -10.72
C LEU A 255 4.88 -18.80 -11.77
N ALA A 256 5.14 -17.52 -11.58
CA ALA A 256 4.91 -16.52 -12.60
C ALA A 256 6.10 -15.56 -12.72
N VAL A 257 6.39 -15.12 -13.92
CA VAL A 257 7.45 -14.15 -14.23
C VAL A 257 6.83 -13.04 -15.05
N TYR A 258 7.06 -11.82 -14.62
CA TYR A 258 6.60 -10.62 -15.29
C TYR A 258 7.78 -9.71 -15.65
N ALA A 259 7.66 -8.98 -16.74
CA ALA A 259 8.52 -7.84 -17.02
C ALA A 259 8.13 -6.64 -16.14
N VAL A 260 9.04 -5.66 -16.04
CA VAL A 260 8.81 -4.44 -15.22
C VAL A 260 7.65 -3.56 -15.72
N ASP A 261 7.22 -3.75 -16.97
CA ASP A 261 6.05 -3.10 -17.59
C ASP A 261 4.71 -3.82 -17.28
N GLY A 262 4.78 -4.95 -16.56
CA GLY A 262 3.61 -5.75 -16.19
C GLY A 262 3.26 -6.87 -17.16
N LYS A 263 3.98 -7.02 -18.28
CA LYS A 263 3.73 -8.10 -19.23
C LYS A 263 4.10 -9.45 -18.62
N LYS A 264 3.15 -10.37 -18.58
CA LYS A 264 3.39 -11.75 -18.15
C LYS A 264 4.24 -12.49 -19.19
N ILE A 265 5.45 -12.93 -18.79
CA ILE A 265 6.40 -13.64 -19.64
C ILE A 265 6.17 -15.15 -19.54
N PHE A 266 5.92 -15.63 -18.33
CA PHE A 266 5.81 -17.06 -18.04
C PHE A 266 4.88 -17.30 -16.88
N SER A 267 4.09 -18.38 -16.91
CA SER A 267 3.40 -18.90 -15.75
C SER A 267 3.28 -20.42 -15.82
N LYS A 268 3.32 -21.06 -14.65
CA LYS A 268 3.14 -22.51 -14.50
C LYS A 268 2.52 -22.80 -13.14
N THR A 269 1.50 -23.64 -13.12
CA THR A 269 0.95 -24.22 -11.90
C THR A 269 1.44 -25.65 -11.75
N ILE A 270 1.99 -25.98 -10.58
CA ILE A 270 2.47 -27.30 -10.23
C ILE A 270 1.52 -27.85 -9.19
N LYS A 271 0.71 -28.83 -9.58
CA LYS A 271 -0.17 -29.54 -8.64
C LYS A 271 0.66 -30.47 -7.77
N LEU A 272 0.32 -30.53 -6.50
CA LEU A 272 0.94 -31.38 -5.50
C LEU A 272 -0.13 -32.31 -4.91
N ASN A 273 0.26 -33.53 -4.62
CA ASN A 273 -0.63 -34.51 -3.97
C ASN A 273 -0.72 -34.19 -2.47
N GLY A 274 -1.93 -34.18 -1.95
CA GLY A 274 -2.22 -33.98 -0.52
C GLY A 274 -2.07 -32.54 -0.06
N THR A 275 -2.40 -32.30 1.20
CA THR A 275 -2.34 -31.02 1.87
C THR A 275 -1.28 -31.04 2.96
N ALA A 276 -0.45 -30.01 3.04
CA ALA A 276 0.56 -29.88 4.08
C ALA A 276 -0.05 -29.26 5.35
N PRO A 277 0.37 -29.67 6.55
CA PRO A 277 -0.09 -29.05 7.79
C PRO A 277 0.66 -27.74 8.05
N GLY A 278 0.52 -26.74 7.17
CA GLY A 278 1.20 -25.47 7.35
C GLY A 278 1.15 -24.55 6.14
N ASN A 279 1.59 -23.33 6.37
CA ASN A 279 1.73 -22.27 5.38
C ASN A 279 3.21 -21.89 5.29
N GLY A 280 3.58 -21.20 4.28
CA GLY A 280 4.92 -20.66 4.11
C GLY A 280 5.47 -20.96 2.74
N LEU A 281 6.29 -20.07 2.29
CA LEU A 281 6.98 -20.17 1.01
C LEU A 281 8.25 -19.35 1.11
N THR A 282 9.36 -19.92 0.64
CA THR A 282 10.60 -19.14 0.47
C THR A 282 11.32 -19.55 -0.79
N MET A 283 12.28 -18.76 -1.20
CA MET A 283 13.13 -19.03 -2.36
C MET A 283 14.60 -18.81 -1.98
N ASP A 284 15.46 -19.74 -2.39
CA ASP A 284 16.91 -19.58 -2.23
C ASP A 284 17.51 -18.67 -3.32
N LYS A 285 18.81 -18.33 -3.19
CA LYS A 285 19.52 -17.47 -4.14
C LYS A 285 19.58 -18.03 -5.56
N ASP A 286 19.48 -19.36 -5.71
CA ASP A 286 19.52 -20.07 -7.00
C ASP A 286 18.13 -20.12 -7.66
N GLY A 287 17.10 -19.68 -6.93
CA GLY A 287 15.71 -19.62 -7.38
C GLY A 287 14.94 -20.92 -7.16
N HIS A 288 15.43 -21.82 -6.30
CA HIS A 288 14.64 -22.95 -5.84
C HIS A 288 13.63 -22.50 -4.81
N ILE A 289 12.48 -23.14 -4.82
CA ILE A 289 11.34 -22.82 -3.97
C ILE A 289 11.21 -23.91 -2.91
N TYR A 290 10.98 -23.48 -1.68
CA TYR A 290 10.69 -24.38 -0.56
C TYR A 290 9.29 -24.09 -0.02
N ILE A 291 8.53 -25.16 0.18
CA ILE A 291 7.16 -25.14 0.69
C ILE A 291 6.97 -26.24 1.73
N PRO A 292 5.98 -26.12 2.63
CA PRO A 292 5.50 -27.26 3.41
C PRO A 292 4.97 -28.37 2.48
N ALA A 293 5.11 -29.61 2.89
CA ALA A 293 4.68 -30.76 2.12
C ALA A 293 3.83 -31.73 2.97
N ALA A 294 2.97 -32.51 2.29
CA ALA A 294 2.23 -33.60 2.91
C ALA A 294 3.16 -34.78 3.25
N THR A 295 2.71 -35.66 4.16
CA THR A 295 3.41 -36.90 4.51
C THR A 295 3.76 -37.75 3.27
N PRO A 296 4.92 -38.39 3.24
CA PRO A 296 5.89 -38.53 4.35
C PRO A 296 6.82 -37.32 4.53
N PHE A 297 6.77 -36.34 3.63
CA PHE A 297 7.66 -35.18 3.70
C PHE A 297 7.07 -34.09 4.59
N ASN A 298 7.93 -33.21 5.14
CA ASN A 298 7.54 -32.00 5.80
C ASN A 298 7.82 -30.77 4.93
N VAL A 299 8.88 -30.84 4.11
CA VAL A 299 9.29 -29.77 3.21
C VAL A 299 9.60 -30.32 1.83
N MET A 300 9.21 -29.62 0.80
CA MET A 300 9.50 -29.93 -0.59
C MET A 300 10.34 -28.80 -1.22
N LYS A 301 11.40 -29.19 -1.93
CA LYS A 301 12.22 -28.30 -2.76
C LYS A 301 11.86 -28.45 -4.23
N ILE A 302 11.57 -27.35 -4.88
CA ILE A 302 11.14 -27.27 -6.27
C ILE A 302 12.10 -26.36 -7.04
N SER A 303 12.52 -26.78 -8.23
CA SER A 303 13.40 -25.98 -9.08
C SER A 303 12.68 -24.72 -9.60
N LYS A 304 13.46 -23.75 -10.07
CA LYS A 304 12.95 -22.54 -10.74
C LYS A 304 12.08 -22.82 -11.98
N THR A 305 12.20 -24.02 -12.57
CA THR A 305 11.41 -24.47 -13.73
C THR A 305 10.21 -25.34 -13.34
N GLY A 306 10.02 -25.58 -12.03
CA GLY A 306 8.89 -26.34 -11.51
C GLY A 306 9.10 -27.85 -11.47
N LYS A 307 10.34 -28.34 -11.44
CA LYS A 307 10.64 -29.76 -11.18
C LYS A 307 10.83 -29.95 -9.68
N ILE A 308 10.16 -30.95 -9.09
CA ILE A 308 10.43 -31.38 -7.71
C ILE A 308 11.85 -31.95 -7.64
N ILE A 309 12.67 -31.41 -6.74
CA ILE A 309 14.08 -31.81 -6.60
C ILE A 309 14.24 -32.73 -5.40
N LEU A 310 13.61 -32.38 -4.26
CA LEU A 310 13.82 -33.02 -2.99
C LEU A 310 12.56 -32.94 -2.13
N GLY A 311 12.17 -34.06 -1.53
CA GLY A 311 11.29 -34.10 -0.38
C GLY A 311 12.13 -34.34 0.87
N THR A 312 11.91 -33.60 1.94
CA THR A 312 12.65 -33.72 3.19
C THR A 312 11.69 -34.15 4.29
N GLU A 313 11.94 -35.30 4.88
CA GLU A 313 11.30 -35.79 6.09
C GLU A 313 12.06 -35.28 7.31
N LEU A 314 11.39 -34.61 8.23
CA LEU A 314 12.01 -33.99 9.41
C LEU A 314 11.54 -34.67 10.71
N SER A 315 10.28 -34.44 11.08
CA SER A 315 9.69 -34.96 12.30
C SER A 315 8.17 -34.95 12.17
N PRO A 316 7.46 -35.93 12.71
CA PRO A 316 6.02 -35.89 12.78
C PRO A 316 5.54 -34.77 13.71
N GLY A 317 4.31 -34.29 13.50
CA GLY A 317 3.68 -33.27 14.35
C GLY A 317 4.16 -31.84 14.12
N LEU A 318 5.01 -31.59 13.14
CA LEU A 318 5.41 -30.23 12.73
C LEU A 318 4.29 -29.54 11.95
N ARG A 319 3.93 -28.32 12.38
CA ARG A 319 3.09 -27.39 11.62
C ARG A 319 3.95 -26.21 11.21
N ILE A 320 4.39 -26.19 9.97
CA ILE A 320 5.29 -25.17 9.43
C ILE A 320 4.51 -23.90 9.14
N ARG A 321 4.99 -22.77 9.67
CA ARG A 321 4.38 -21.45 9.47
C ARG A 321 5.25 -20.51 8.65
N ALA A 322 6.57 -20.58 8.79
CA ALA A 322 7.50 -19.76 8.03
C ALA A 322 8.77 -20.52 7.65
N LEU A 323 9.31 -20.14 6.51
CA LEU A 323 10.51 -20.67 5.87
C LEU A 323 11.39 -19.50 5.44
N ALA A 324 12.71 -19.61 5.60
CA ALA A 324 13.67 -18.68 5.04
C ALA A 324 14.94 -19.44 4.62
N ALA A 325 15.55 -19.02 3.50
CA ALA A 325 16.82 -19.57 3.04
C ALA A 325 17.95 -18.56 3.24
N ASP A 326 19.12 -19.04 3.72
CA ASP A 326 20.30 -18.19 3.85
C ASP A 326 21.11 -18.09 2.56
N THR A 327 22.19 -17.33 2.59
CA THR A 327 23.08 -17.12 1.45
C THR A 327 23.86 -18.39 1.03
N GLU A 328 23.86 -19.42 1.86
CA GLU A 328 24.45 -20.73 1.58
C GLU A 328 23.40 -21.76 1.11
N ASN A 329 22.14 -21.32 0.88
CA ASN A 329 20.99 -22.14 0.56
C ASN A 329 20.60 -23.14 1.69
N ALA A 330 21.04 -22.91 2.91
CA ALA A 330 20.49 -23.62 4.05
C ALA A 330 19.10 -23.08 4.38
N LEU A 331 18.18 -23.95 4.73
CA LEU A 331 16.81 -23.60 5.01
C LEU A 331 16.57 -23.58 6.52
N TYR A 332 15.94 -22.51 6.99
CA TYR A 332 15.45 -22.35 8.33
C TYR A 332 13.93 -22.46 8.32
N ILE A 333 13.38 -23.12 9.32
CA ILE A 333 11.98 -23.50 9.38
C ILE A 333 11.46 -23.23 10.79
N THR A 334 10.31 -22.59 10.91
CA THR A 334 9.64 -22.37 12.20
C THR A 334 8.14 -22.62 12.11
N GLY A 335 7.51 -22.76 13.26
CA GLY A 335 6.10 -23.02 13.43
C GLY A 335 5.79 -23.56 14.82
N SER A 336 4.86 -24.50 14.91
CA SER A 336 4.53 -25.20 16.13
C SER A 336 4.72 -26.72 16.00
N ILE A 337 5.04 -27.38 17.11
CA ILE A 337 5.20 -28.84 17.20
C ILE A 337 4.40 -29.38 18.36
N LYS A 338 3.67 -30.48 18.12
CA LYS A 338 2.85 -31.19 19.14
C LYS A 338 3.50 -32.44 19.70
N GLN A 339 4.72 -32.73 19.28
CA GLN A 339 5.45 -33.95 19.67
C GLN A 339 6.90 -33.62 20.04
N SER A 340 7.61 -34.55 20.65
CA SER A 340 9.03 -34.39 20.96
C SER A 340 9.85 -34.11 19.70
N LEU A 341 10.76 -33.13 19.76
CA LEU A 341 11.76 -32.87 18.75
C LEU A 341 13.15 -33.20 19.29
N ASP A 342 13.87 -34.10 18.59
CA ASP A 342 15.21 -34.52 19.01
C ASP A 342 15.26 -35.07 20.46
N ARG A 343 14.27 -35.87 20.83
CA ARG A 343 14.10 -36.43 22.20
C ARG A 343 13.81 -35.38 23.27
N LYS A 344 13.70 -34.11 22.93
CA LYS A 344 13.24 -33.07 23.85
C LYS A 344 11.73 -33.07 23.90
N LYS A 345 11.17 -33.30 25.09
CA LYS A 345 9.72 -33.20 25.32
C LYS A 345 9.27 -31.76 25.13
N ILE A 346 8.10 -31.58 24.54
CA ILE A 346 7.37 -30.33 24.56
C ILE A 346 6.89 -30.02 25.98
N LYS A 347 6.70 -28.75 26.29
CA LYS A 347 6.26 -28.31 27.62
C LYS A 347 4.74 -28.22 27.77
N GLY A 348 4.04 -27.95 26.65
CA GLY A 348 2.60 -27.76 26.61
C GLY A 348 1.89 -28.56 25.53
N GLY A 349 0.75 -28.04 25.06
CA GLY A 349 -0.01 -28.61 23.95
C GLY A 349 0.71 -28.50 22.62
N SER A 350 1.42 -27.36 22.39
CA SER A 350 2.35 -27.19 21.26
C SER A 350 3.43 -26.15 21.59
N ASP A 351 4.68 -26.46 21.27
CA ASP A 351 5.83 -25.59 21.45
C ASP A 351 6.27 -25.01 20.10
N ILE A 352 6.96 -23.86 20.14
CA ILE A 352 7.65 -23.29 18.97
C ILE A 352 8.87 -24.14 18.67
N PHE A 353 9.13 -24.38 17.39
CA PHE A 353 10.38 -24.95 16.93
C PHE A 353 11.11 -24.04 15.97
N LEU A 354 12.43 -24.14 15.93
CA LEU A 354 13.32 -23.58 14.93
C LEU A 354 14.29 -24.67 14.48
N LEU A 355 14.28 -24.94 13.17
CA LEU A 355 15.13 -25.95 12.52
C LEU A 355 16.03 -25.29 11.50
N LYS A 356 17.31 -25.71 11.42
CA LYS A 356 18.20 -25.44 10.28
C LYS A 356 18.50 -26.76 9.59
N ILE A 357 18.25 -26.81 8.27
CA ILE A 357 18.65 -27.90 7.38
C ILE A 357 19.57 -27.39 6.27
N SER A 358 20.44 -28.26 5.78
CA SER A 358 21.29 -27.94 4.64
C SER A 358 20.48 -27.88 3.34
N GLN A 359 21.06 -27.39 2.25
CA GLN A 359 20.48 -27.41 0.90
C GLN A 359 20.11 -28.82 0.39
N HIS A 360 20.67 -29.87 1.01
CA HIS A 360 20.42 -31.29 0.70
C HIS A 360 19.42 -31.94 1.67
N GLY A 361 18.72 -31.15 2.51
CA GLY A 361 17.71 -31.65 3.45
C GLY A 361 18.28 -32.23 4.75
N LEU A 362 19.60 -32.20 4.97
CA LEU A 362 20.19 -32.74 6.19
C LEU A 362 20.04 -31.75 7.35
N LYS A 363 19.43 -32.22 8.46
CA LYS A 363 19.29 -31.41 9.67
C LYS A 363 20.67 -31.01 10.23
N ARG A 364 20.85 -29.74 10.51
CA ARG A 364 22.05 -29.17 11.13
C ARG A 364 21.87 -29.01 12.63
N TRP A 365 20.78 -28.41 13.05
CA TRP A 365 20.40 -28.23 14.44
C TRP A 365 18.90 -27.93 14.58
N SER A 366 18.38 -28.09 15.78
CA SER A 366 17.02 -27.70 16.16
C SER A 366 16.99 -26.97 17.49
N ARG A 367 15.95 -26.17 17.69
CA ARG A 367 15.59 -25.55 18.97
C ARG A 367 14.10 -25.68 19.18
N THR A 368 13.70 -25.85 20.42
CA THR A 368 12.30 -25.76 20.86
C THR A 368 12.23 -24.82 22.04
N PHE A 369 11.21 -24.03 22.09
CA PHE A 369 10.90 -23.20 23.24
C PHE A 369 9.39 -23.02 23.36
N GLY A 370 8.89 -22.92 24.58
CA GLY A 370 7.47 -22.83 24.86
C GLY A 370 7.22 -22.84 26.37
N THR A 371 5.96 -22.72 26.73
CA THR A 371 5.40 -22.80 28.08
C THR A 371 4.55 -24.05 28.23
N ALA A 372 3.67 -24.11 29.22
CA ALA A 372 2.69 -25.19 29.36
C ALA A 372 1.47 -25.05 28.42
N LEU A 373 1.46 -24.02 27.55
CA LEU A 373 0.32 -23.66 26.71
C LEU A 373 0.57 -23.99 25.22
N ASN A 374 -0.06 -23.23 24.30
CA ASN A 374 0.03 -23.46 22.87
C ASN A 374 0.69 -22.24 22.16
N GLU A 375 1.93 -22.37 21.80
CA GLU A 375 2.70 -21.32 21.13
C GLU A 375 2.91 -21.63 19.65
N SER A 376 3.22 -20.59 18.86
CA SER A 376 3.59 -20.75 17.46
C SER A 376 4.55 -19.65 17.00
N GLY A 377 5.61 -20.03 16.28
CA GLY A 377 6.40 -19.13 15.45
C GLY A 377 5.66 -18.92 14.13
N THR A 378 5.37 -17.66 13.77
CA THR A 378 4.59 -17.29 12.59
C THR A 378 5.42 -16.66 11.49
N ALA A 379 6.56 -16.05 11.86
CA ALA A 379 7.46 -15.34 10.93
C ALA A 379 8.93 -15.66 11.24
N LEU A 380 9.75 -15.59 10.19
CA LEU A 380 11.17 -15.94 10.23
C LEU A 380 11.95 -15.05 9.26
N ALA A 381 13.06 -14.49 9.71
CA ALA A 381 14.01 -13.77 8.86
C ALA A 381 15.46 -14.11 9.22
N ILE A 382 16.33 -14.08 8.22
CA ILE A 382 17.76 -14.37 8.35
C ILE A 382 18.53 -13.13 7.93
N HIS A 383 19.46 -12.69 8.75
CA HIS A 383 20.39 -11.62 8.45
C HIS A 383 21.62 -12.15 7.68
N SER A 384 22.39 -11.27 7.05
CA SER A 384 23.57 -11.62 6.27
C SER A 384 24.67 -12.31 7.07
N ASP A 385 24.77 -12.06 8.37
CA ASP A 385 25.67 -12.75 9.31
C ASP A 385 25.12 -14.11 9.81
N GLN A 386 24.01 -14.58 9.22
CA GLN A 386 23.26 -15.79 9.58
C GLN A 386 22.57 -15.73 10.96
N ALA A 387 22.44 -14.54 11.57
CA ALA A 387 21.54 -14.37 12.71
C ALA A 387 20.09 -14.60 12.25
N VAL A 388 19.30 -15.19 13.13
CA VAL A 388 17.92 -15.60 12.85
C VAL A 388 16.97 -14.90 13.80
N ALA A 389 15.93 -14.29 13.28
CA ALA A 389 14.81 -13.78 14.05
C ALA A 389 13.60 -14.69 13.83
N VAL A 390 12.95 -15.10 14.91
CA VAL A 390 11.66 -15.80 14.93
C VAL A 390 10.68 -14.90 15.66
N ALA A 391 9.53 -14.65 15.06
CA ALA A 391 8.44 -13.92 15.67
C ALA A 391 7.16 -14.75 15.67
N GLY A 392 6.22 -14.43 16.55
CA GLY A 392 4.98 -15.20 16.68
C GLY A 392 4.17 -14.78 17.89
N TYR A 393 3.55 -15.74 18.56
CA TYR A 393 2.75 -15.51 19.75
C TYR A 393 2.96 -16.59 20.82
N ILE A 394 2.77 -16.19 22.07
CA ILE A 394 2.72 -17.03 23.26
C ILE A 394 1.43 -16.71 24.04
N PRO A 395 0.68 -17.69 24.55
CA PRO A 395 -0.49 -17.41 25.37
C PRO A 395 -0.12 -16.72 26.69
N GLN A 396 -1.01 -15.85 27.16
CA GLN A 396 -0.90 -15.25 28.49
C GLN A 396 -1.31 -16.25 29.55
N ALA A 397 -0.45 -16.49 30.55
CA ALA A 397 -0.70 -17.47 31.59
C ALA A 397 -1.93 -17.16 32.47
N GLU A 398 -2.26 -15.88 32.61
CA GLU A 398 -3.36 -15.41 33.47
C GLU A 398 -4.75 -15.53 32.82
N SER A 399 -4.83 -15.69 31.49
CA SER A 399 -6.07 -15.76 30.72
C SER A 399 -6.48 -17.18 30.29
N ALA A 400 -5.65 -18.18 30.53
CA ALA A 400 -5.88 -19.56 30.10
C ALA A 400 -6.71 -20.32 31.13
N ALA A 401 -8.05 -20.25 31.03
CA ALA A 401 -8.91 -21.28 31.61
C ALA A 401 -8.71 -22.62 30.84
N GLU A 402 -8.82 -23.78 31.51
CA GLU A 402 -8.63 -25.08 30.86
C GLU A 402 -9.49 -25.20 29.59
N GLY A 403 -8.83 -25.28 28.43
CA GLY A 403 -9.48 -25.53 27.14
C GLY A 403 -9.72 -24.28 26.26
N ASP A 404 -9.51 -23.09 26.76
CA ASP A 404 -9.67 -21.86 25.97
C ASP A 404 -8.31 -21.33 25.45
N ALA A 405 -8.30 -20.81 24.22
CA ALA A 405 -7.10 -20.23 23.62
C ALA A 405 -6.81 -18.82 24.16
N GLY A 406 -6.89 -18.56 25.45
CA GLY A 406 -6.74 -17.27 26.11
C GLY A 406 -6.01 -16.14 25.34
N ALA A 407 -5.98 -14.95 25.84
CA ALA A 407 -5.23 -13.84 25.23
C ALA A 407 -3.77 -14.22 24.95
N GLN A 408 -3.17 -13.69 23.92
CA GLN A 408 -1.83 -14.04 23.44
C GLN A 408 -0.94 -12.80 23.43
N ASP A 409 0.32 -12.93 23.84
CA ASP A 409 1.34 -11.91 23.65
C ASP A 409 2.15 -12.16 22.39
N ALA A 410 2.36 -11.15 21.57
CA ALA A 410 3.31 -11.23 20.48
C ALA A 410 4.75 -11.26 21.00
N PHE A 411 5.62 -12.02 20.32
CA PHE A 411 7.04 -12.06 20.68
C PHE A 411 7.93 -11.97 19.45
N VAL A 412 9.19 -11.63 19.70
CA VAL A 412 10.31 -11.83 18.79
C VAL A 412 11.54 -12.31 19.55
N VAL A 413 12.26 -13.27 18.97
CA VAL A 413 13.49 -13.82 19.54
C VAL A 413 14.59 -13.87 18.49
N LYS A 414 15.81 -13.46 18.86
CA LYS A 414 17.01 -13.54 18.02
C LYS A 414 17.89 -14.71 18.46
N TYR A 415 18.35 -15.45 17.45
CA TYR A 415 19.38 -16.48 17.58
C TYR A 415 20.61 -16.11 16.74
N ASN A 416 21.79 -16.53 17.18
CA ASN A 416 22.98 -16.47 16.33
C ASN A 416 23.01 -17.64 15.31
N SER A 417 23.99 -17.69 14.43
CA SER A 417 24.19 -18.72 13.40
C SER A 417 24.28 -20.16 13.95
N ALA A 418 24.75 -20.32 15.20
CA ALA A 418 24.82 -21.62 15.88
C ALA A 418 23.48 -22.00 16.58
N GLY A 419 22.45 -21.18 16.45
CA GLY A 419 21.17 -21.38 17.11
C GLY A 419 21.18 -21.12 18.62
N LYS A 420 22.12 -20.33 19.13
CA LYS A 420 22.10 -19.84 20.52
C LYS A 420 21.26 -18.58 20.61
N GLN A 421 20.25 -18.60 21.49
CA GLN A 421 19.40 -17.45 21.78
C GLN A 421 20.24 -16.28 22.30
N GLN A 422 20.00 -15.10 21.77
CA GLN A 422 20.68 -13.86 22.12
C GLN A 422 19.79 -12.99 23.01
N TRP A 423 18.58 -12.70 22.55
CA TRP A 423 17.60 -11.91 23.29
C TRP A 423 16.17 -12.28 22.84
N THR A 424 15.20 -11.90 23.67
CA THR A 424 13.76 -12.02 23.40
C THR A 424 13.07 -10.74 23.83
N TYR A 425 12.08 -10.32 23.04
CA TYR A 425 11.18 -9.22 23.39
C TYR A 425 9.73 -9.72 23.29
N ILE A 426 8.90 -9.34 24.27
CA ILE A 426 7.47 -9.68 24.33
C ILE A 426 6.69 -8.38 24.27
N PHE A 427 5.78 -8.27 23.30
CA PHE A 427 4.82 -7.19 23.20
C PHE A 427 3.64 -7.52 24.09
N LYS A 428 3.54 -6.85 25.22
CA LYS A 428 2.47 -7.10 26.19
C LYS A 428 1.34 -6.11 25.99
N GLY A 429 0.15 -6.66 25.77
CA GLY A 429 -1.12 -5.95 25.77
C GLY A 429 -2.07 -6.49 26.82
N LYS A 430 -3.32 -6.01 26.83
CA LYS A 430 -4.38 -6.54 27.69
C LYS A 430 -5.12 -7.73 27.05
N ASN A 431 -5.18 -7.73 25.73
CA ASN A 431 -5.87 -8.72 24.92
C ASN A 431 -4.85 -9.48 24.05
N SER A 432 -5.25 -9.90 22.85
CA SER A 432 -4.37 -10.70 22.00
C SER A 432 -3.48 -9.84 21.09
N GLU A 433 -2.20 -10.20 21.04
CA GLU A 433 -1.19 -9.70 20.12
C GLU A 433 -0.55 -10.84 19.34
N GLN A 434 -0.30 -10.64 18.07
CA GLN A 434 0.47 -11.59 17.26
C GLN A 434 1.45 -10.87 16.34
N SER A 435 2.70 -11.30 16.29
CA SER A 435 3.65 -10.91 15.25
C SER A 435 3.40 -11.76 14.00
N THR A 436 3.30 -11.12 12.83
CA THR A 436 2.98 -11.77 11.55
C THR A 436 4.10 -11.71 10.54
N VAL A 437 5.00 -10.73 10.67
CA VAL A 437 6.08 -10.48 9.71
C VAL A 437 7.31 -9.92 10.42
N VAL A 438 8.50 -10.28 9.91
CA VAL A 438 9.80 -9.84 10.44
C VAL A 438 10.78 -9.64 9.29
N LEU A 439 11.63 -8.60 9.39
CA LEU A 439 12.59 -8.25 8.36
C LEU A 439 13.84 -7.61 8.98
N TRP A 440 15.03 -8.04 8.54
CA TRP A 440 16.30 -7.40 8.91
C TRP A 440 16.60 -6.22 7.98
N THR A 441 17.11 -5.13 8.56
CA THR A 441 17.77 -4.08 7.76
C THR A 441 19.20 -4.49 7.44
N PRO A 442 19.81 -3.92 6.39
CA PRO A 442 21.23 -4.17 6.07
C PRO A 442 22.18 -3.84 7.22
N GLU A 443 21.83 -2.91 8.10
CA GLU A 443 22.59 -2.46 9.26
C GLU A 443 22.48 -3.40 10.47
N GLY A 444 21.65 -4.46 10.37
CA GLY A 444 21.43 -5.43 11.45
C GLY A 444 20.38 -5.00 12.46
N GLU A 445 19.55 -4.02 12.15
CA GLU A 445 18.35 -3.68 12.90
C GLU A 445 17.20 -4.61 12.48
N LEU A 446 16.26 -4.85 13.39
CA LEU A 446 15.14 -5.76 13.15
C LEU A 446 13.81 -5.02 13.14
N LEU A 447 13.05 -5.20 12.07
CA LEU A 447 11.66 -4.77 11.97
C LEU A 447 10.72 -5.93 12.27
N VAL A 448 9.71 -5.69 13.09
CA VAL A 448 8.67 -6.66 13.48
C VAL A 448 7.31 -6.01 13.26
N GLY A 449 6.47 -6.64 12.46
CA GLY A 449 5.09 -6.23 12.25
C GLY A 449 4.11 -7.27 12.77
N GLY A 450 2.94 -6.82 13.18
CA GLY A 450 1.88 -7.68 13.70
C GLY A 450 0.61 -6.89 13.98
N TYR A 451 -0.31 -7.48 14.71
CA TYR A 451 -1.55 -6.84 15.13
C TYR A 451 -1.78 -7.00 16.64
N THR A 452 -2.61 -6.13 17.18
CA THR A 452 -2.96 -6.08 18.61
C THR A 452 -4.43 -5.71 18.79
N GLU A 453 -5.08 -6.34 19.75
CA GLU A 453 -6.46 -6.03 20.21
C GLU A 453 -6.46 -5.02 21.37
N SER A 454 -5.34 -4.39 21.66
CA SER A 454 -5.21 -3.46 22.78
C SER A 454 -4.18 -2.36 22.50
N SER A 455 -4.10 -1.35 23.36
CA SER A 455 -3.02 -0.35 23.31
C SER A 455 -1.70 -0.99 23.72
N LEU A 456 -0.73 -1.02 22.83
CA LEU A 456 0.64 -1.31 23.17
C LEU A 456 1.28 -0.11 23.88
N LYS A 457 2.46 -0.33 24.48
CA LYS A 457 3.17 0.70 25.24
C LYS A 457 3.18 2.07 24.55
N GLU A 458 2.61 3.07 25.20
CA GLU A 458 2.56 4.47 24.73
C GLU A 458 1.90 4.65 23.35
N GLN A 459 1.09 3.69 22.91
CA GLN A 459 0.36 3.77 21.65
C GLN A 459 -1.14 3.89 21.90
N HIS A 460 -1.85 4.42 20.92
CA HIS A 460 -3.31 4.51 20.91
C HIS A 460 -3.89 3.32 20.14
N HIS A 461 -4.89 2.66 20.71
CA HIS A 461 -5.69 1.64 20.06
C HIS A 461 -6.90 2.29 19.39
N ALA A 462 -7.07 2.08 18.09
CA ALA A 462 -8.10 2.74 17.31
C ALA A 462 -9.36 1.89 17.14
N GLY A 463 -9.24 0.56 17.11
CA GLY A 463 -10.36 -0.29 16.77
C GLY A 463 -10.35 -1.69 17.37
N LYS A 464 -10.73 -2.68 16.58
CA LYS A 464 -10.77 -4.09 16.98
C LYS A 464 -9.37 -4.70 17.04
N GLU A 465 -8.70 -4.73 15.88
CA GLU A 465 -7.30 -5.14 15.75
C GLU A 465 -6.53 -4.05 15.02
N ASP A 466 -5.56 -3.45 15.66
CA ASP A 466 -4.66 -2.48 15.03
C ASP A 466 -3.37 -3.14 14.56
N ALA A 467 -2.87 -2.72 13.42
CA ALA A 467 -1.53 -3.06 12.99
C ALA A 467 -0.47 -2.40 13.89
N PHE A 468 0.62 -3.09 14.16
CA PHE A 468 1.81 -2.49 14.77
C PHE A 468 3.06 -2.74 13.93
N LEU A 469 4.01 -1.84 14.05
CA LEU A 469 5.37 -1.95 13.52
C LEU A 469 6.37 -1.50 14.58
N ALA A 470 7.36 -2.34 14.86
CA ALA A 470 8.42 -2.08 15.83
C ALA A 470 9.80 -2.23 15.19
N LYS A 471 10.76 -1.45 15.65
CA LYS A 471 12.16 -1.52 15.24
C LYS A 471 13.06 -1.74 16.44
N PHE A 472 14.00 -2.66 16.33
CA PHE A 472 14.98 -3.01 17.35
C PHE A 472 16.40 -2.81 16.81
N ASP A 473 17.32 -2.46 17.69
CA ASP A 473 18.75 -2.55 17.37
C ASP A 473 19.25 -4.01 17.42
N SER A 474 20.51 -4.22 17.06
CA SER A 474 21.12 -5.56 17.02
C SER A 474 21.19 -6.23 18.40
N ALA A 475 21.15 -5.47 19.49
CA ALA A 475 21.19 -5.94 20.88
C ALA A 475 19.80 -6.22 21.46
N GLY A 476 18.71 -5.94 20.72
CA GLY A 476 17.32 -6.18 21.13
C GLY A 476 16.67 -5.02 21.89
N LYS A 477 17.29 -3.84 21.90
CA LYS A 477 16.66 -2.64 22.43
C LYS A 477 15.62 -2.13 21.45
N LEU A 478 14.40 -1.92 21.93
CA LEU A 478 13.34 -1.26 21.16
C LEU A 478 13.73 0.18 20.85
N LEU A 479 13.87 0.51 19.57
CA LEU A 479 14.17 1.86 19.09
C LEU A 479 12.90 2.68 18.97
N TRP A 480 11.86 2.11 18.36
CA TRP A 480 10.53 2.71 18.29
C TRP A 480 9.45 1.65 18.05
N LEU A 481 8.22 1.99 18.42
CA LEU A 481 7.00 1.24 18.20
C LEU A 481 5.95 2.18 17.62
N ARG A 482 5.18 1.70 16.63
CA ARG A 482 4.05 2.42 16.04
C ARG A 482 2.86 1.48 15.95
N GLN A 483 1.71 1.93 16.43
CA GLN A 483 0.42 1.29 16.26
C GLN A 483 -0.44 2.15 15.35
N PHE A 484 -1.13 1.55 14.40
CA PHE A 484 -1.92 2.25 13.41
C PHE A 484 -3.05 1.37 12.91
N GLY A 485 -4.19 1.97 12.64
CA GLY A 485 -5.37 1.24 12.19
C GLY A 485 -6.57 2.16 11.99
N THR A 486 -7.71 1.53 11.90
CA THR A 486 -9.06 2.11 11.82
C THR A 486 -9.88 1.63 13.03
N GLU A 487 -11.19 1.81 13.02
CA GLU A 487 -12.09 1.23 14.04
C GLU A 487 -12.33 -0.28 13.83
N GLU A 488 -11.81 -0.84 12.75
CA GLU A 488 -11.98 -2.24 12.36
C GLU A 488 -10.67 -3.05 12.51
N ASN A 489 -10.47 -4.09 11.70
CA ASN A 489 -9.32 -4.97 11.81
C ASN A 489 -8.24 -4.63 10.77
N GLU A 490 -6.98 -4.52 11.20
CA GLU A 490 -5.80 -4.36 10.37
C GLU A 490 -4.73 -5.40 10.70
N ARG A 491 -4.30 -6.17 9.69
CA ARG A 491 -3.23 -7.14 9.86
C ARG A 491 -2.13 -6.99 8.81
N PRO A 492 -0.90 -6.64 9.21
CA PRO A 492 0.27 -6.67 8.34
C PRO A 492 0.62 -8.09 7.92
N LEU A 493 0.97 -8.27 6.64
CA LEU A 493 1.35 -9.58 6.07
C LEU A 493 2.66 -9.51 5.28
N GLY A 494 3.15 -8.32 4.92
CA GLY A 494 4.39 -8.15 4.18
C GLY A 494 5.14 -6.88 4.58
N LEU A 495 6.48 -6.96 4.59
CA LEU A 495 7.41 -5.87 4.83
C LEU A 495 8.46 -5.80 3.72
N ALA A 496 8.84 -4.59 3.33
CA ALA A 496 9.99 -4.35 2.47
C ALA A 496 10.72 -3.06 2.85
N LEU A 497 12.00 -3.00 2.50
CA LEU A 497 12.83 -1.80 2.65
C LEU A 497 13.05 -1.12 1.32
N GLY A 498 12.92 0.19 1.31
CA GLY A 498 13.37 1.08 0.25
C GLY A 498 14.85 1.43 0.37
N ARG A 499 15.40 2.08 -0.65
CA ARG A 499 16.85 2.40 -0.73
C ARG A 499 17.34 3.37 0.34
N GLU A 500 16.47 4.28 0.79
CA GLU A 500 16.80 5.34 1.75
C GLU A 500 16.26 5.01 3.16
N GLY A 501 16.04 3.71 3.41
CA GLY A 501 15.51 3.24 4.68
C GLY A 501 13.99 3.39 4.84
N GLN A 502 13.25 3.70 3.75
CA GLN A 502 11.78 3.64 3.79
C GLN A 502 11.34 2.22 4.12
N ILE A 503 10.28 2.12 4.91
CA ILE A 503 9.69 0.84 5.31
C ILE A 503 8.29 0.77 4.72
N PHE A 504 8.04 -0.23 3.89
CA PHE A 504 6.75 -0.51 3.29
C PHE A 504 6.08 -1.66 4.02
N VAL A 505 4.84 -1.42 4.44
CA VAL A 505 4.02 -2.43 5.14
C VAL A 505 2.76 -2.65 4.31
N THR A 506 2.44 -3.91 4.04
CA THR A 506 1.19 -4.29 3.37
C THR A 506 0.45 -5.35 4.16
N GLY A 507 -0.84 -5.44 3.94
CA GLY A 507 -1.72 -6.39 4.60
C GLY A 507 -3.16 -6.18 4.16
N PHE A 508 -4.10 -6.39 5.07
CA PHE A 508 -5.50 -6.06 4.85
C PHE A 508 -6.04 -5.13 5.94
N THR A 509 -7.06 -4.37 5.60
CA THR A 509 -7.89 -3.57 6.49
C THR A 509 -9.37 -3.88 6.24
N GLU A 510 -10.18 -3.90 7.29
CA GLU A 510 -11.64 -3.99 7.23
C GLU A 510 -12.30 -2.62 7.38
N GLY A 511 -11.50 -1.54 7.41
CA GLY A 511 -11.96 -0.17 7.56
C GLY A 511 -11.39 0.81 6.53
N GLN A 512 -11.75 2.08 6.67
CA GLN A 512 -11.29 3.16 5.81
C GLN A 512 -9.97 3.73 6.32
N MET A 513 -8.83 3.31 5.73
CA MET A 513 -7.51 3.77 6.17
C MET A 513 -7.14 5.11 5.52
N ASP A 514 -6.71 6.09 6.34
CA ASP A 514 -6.17 7.38 5.89
C ASP A 514 -7.07 8.14 4.89
N GLY A 515 -8.40 8.04 5.03
CA GLY A 515 -9.36 8.70 4.14
C GLY A 515 -9.48 8.08 2.74
N ALA A 516 -8.90 6.90 2.51
CA ALA A 516 -9.10 6.14 1.29
C ALA A 516 -10.53 5.60 1.20
N LYS A 517 -11.01 5.31 -0.01
CA LYS A 517 -12.32 4.68 -0.17
C LYS A 517 -12.21 3.20 0.23
N PHE A 518 -13.03 2.78 1.18
CA PHE A 518 -13.24 1.37 1.51
C PHE A 518 -14.18 0.74 0.47
N SER A 519 -13.81 -0.42 -0.06
CA SER A 519 -14.53 -1.06 -1.18
C SER A 519 -15.48 -2.17 -0.72
N GLY A 520 -15.25 -2.77 0.45
CA GLY A 520 -16.06 -3.83 1.06
C GLY A 520 -15.23 -5.04 1.48
N GLY A 521 -15.76 -5.89 2.35
CA GLY A 521 -15.03 -7.04 2.89
C GLY A 521 -13.71 -6.64 3.54
N ARG A 522 -12.60 -7.06 2.94
CA ARG A 522 -11.23 -6.64 3.28
C ARG A 522 -10.61 -5.92 2.11
N ASP A 523 -9.98 -4.79 2.36
CA ASP A 523 -9.17 -4.07 1.39
C ASP A 523 -7.68 -4.23 1.70
N ILE A 524 -6.85 -4.20 0.67
CA ILE A 524 -5.40 -4.15 0.80
C ILE A 524 -5.00 -2.77 1.27
N PHE A 525 -4.14 -2.69 2.29
CA PHE A 525 -3.39 -1.48 2.57
C PHE A 525 -1.93 -1.61 2.14
N LEU A 526 -1.36 -0.51 1.70
CA LEU A 526 0.07 -0.33 1.52
C LEU A 526 0.45 1.02 2.13
N VAL A 527 1.24 1.00 3.20
CA VAL A 527 1.68 2.19 3.93
C VAL A 527 3.19 2.29 3.94
N GLN A 528 3.69 3.52 3.97
CA GLN A 528 5.10 3.82 4.04
C GLN A 528 5.43 4.48 5.38
N PHE A 529 6.53 4.05 5.99
CA PHE A 529 7.19 4.73 7.10
C PHE A 529 8.58 5.16 6.67
N ASP A 530 9.10 6.21 7.26
CA ASP A 530 10.53 6.50 7.17
C ASP A 530 11.34 5.60 8.13
N LYS A 531 12.66 5.73 8.09
CA LYS A 531 13.57 4.94 8.94
C LYS A 531 13.37 5.17 10.45
N ASP A 532 12.78 6.29 10.84
CA ASP A 532 12.52 6.71 12.23
C ASP A 532 11.09 6.36 12.68
N GLY A 533 10.35 5.65 11.83
CA GLY A 533 9.00 5.16 12.12
C GLY A 533 7.92 6.23 11.99
N VAL A 534 8.17 7.32 11.26
CA VAL A 534 7.11 8.30 10.95
C VAL A 534 6.34 7.83 9.72
N LYS A 535 5.04 7.60 9.89
CA LYS A 535 4.13 7.22 8.80
C LYS A 535 4.03 8.37 7.80
N GLN A 536 4.19 8.05 6.50
CA GLN A 536 4.27 9.00 5.41
C GLN A 536 2.92 9.23 4.70
#